data_55c1ffa2717a80b50e346bfa6d900285
#
_entry.id   55c1ffa2717a80b50e346bfa6d900285
#
_cell.length_a   1.000
_cell.length_b   1.000
_cell.length_c   1.000
_cell.angle_alpha   90.00
_cell.angle_beta   90.00
_cell.angle_gamma   90.00
#
_symmetry.space_group_name_H-M   'P 1'
#
loop_
_entity.id
_entity.type
_entity.pdbx_description
1 polymer ?
#
loop_
_entity_poly.entity_id
_entity_poly.type
_entity_poly.pdbx_seq_one_letter_code
_entity_poly.pdbx_strand_id
1 'polypeptide(L)'
;FNKNEKILETMDKAYRKLQLALTELYPGNLVLSFNSGVMHHKIINMVTRDNGVPSEPTKVRNLGPYMCVPFGKILRGMAVPNTVTKTIHTEKRFNPDLRGFRIEEYPYYSPIENQIRTIKSFARPVILVDDLLHKGYRMKELDPILKKNQVNVSKLVVGLLSGRGKDLMTIQGREVDSAYFVPNLRSWFVESSLYPFIGGDGVKREQDTESSLQASINLILPYAAPSFLE
;
A
#
# COMPACT_ATOMS: atom_id res chain seq x y z
N PHE A 1 10.65 -11.66 19.60
CA PHE A 1 11.50 -11.55 18.40
C PHE A 1 12.22 -10.20 18.34
N ASN A 2 11.54 -9.06 18.48
CA ASN A 2 12.12 -7.71 18.27
C ASN A 2 13.18 -7.25 19.29
N LYS A 3 13.54 -8.05 20.28
CA LYS A 3 14.54 -7.74 21.32
C LYS A 3 15.75 -8.68 21.31
N ASN A 4 15.83 -9.61 20.37
CA ASN A 4 16.96 -10.54 20.30
C ASN A 4 18.00 -10.03 19.29
N GLU A 5 19.12 -9.52 19.77
CA GLU A 5 20.19 -8.94 18.96
C GLU A 5 20.70 -9.89 17.88
N LYS A 6 20.84 -11.17 18.17
CA LYS A 6 21.30 -12.16 17.19
C LYS A 6 20.32 -12.34 16.02
N ILE A 7 19.00 -12.22 16.29
CA ILE A 7 17.99 -12.27 15.24
C ILE A 7 18.08 -10.99 14.39
N LEU A 8 18.19 -9.82 15.02
CA LEU A 8 18.31 -8.55 14.32
C LEU A 8 19.55 -8.48 13.44
N GLU A 9 20.71 -8.93 13.93
CA GLU A 9 21.93 -9.03 13.13
C GLU A 9 21.78 -10.00 11.94
N THR A 10 21.12 -11.12 12.16
CA THR A 10 20.89 -12.10 11.08
C THR A 10 19.96 -11.55 10.01
N MET A 11 18.92 -10.83 10.41
CA MET A 11 18.01 -10.14 9.49
C MET A 11 18.74 -9.05 8.70
N ASP A 12 19.58 -8.24 9.34
CA ASP A 12 20.37 -7.21 8.66
C ASP A 12 21.34 -7.81 7.63
N LYS A 13 22.03 -8.90 7.99
CA LYS A 13 22.89 -9.65 7.06
C LYS A 13 22.11 -10.21 5.87
N ALA A 14 20.91 -10.79 6.12
CA ALA A 14 20.06 -11.29 5.05
C ALA A 14 19.59 -10.17 4.12
N TYR A 15 19.20 -9.03 4.69
CA TYR A 15 18.79 -7.85 3.94
C TYR A 15 19.90 -7.30 3.04
N ARG A 16 21.12 -7.17 3.55
CA ARG A 16 22.29 -6.74 2.75
C ARG A 16 22.59 -7.71 1.62
N LYS A 17 22.53 -9.03 1.87
CA LYS A 17 22.71 -10.04 0.82
C LYS A 17 21.63 -9.96 -0.26
N LEU A 18 20.38 -9.71 0.12
CA LEU A 18 19.29 -9.49 -0.83
C LEU A 18 19.54 -8.27 -1.72
N GLN A 19 19.99 -7.16 -1.14
CA GLN A 19 20.30 -5.95 -1.90
C GLN A 19 21.47 -6.19 -2.89
N LEU A 20 22.52 -6.88 -2.47
CA LEU A 20 23.63 -7.25 -3.36
C LEU A 20 23.15 -8.12 -4.51
N ALA A 21 22.37 -9.18 -4.22
CA ALA A 21 21.82 -10.04 -5.26
C ALA A 21 20.93 -9.28 -6.27
N LEU A 22 20.14 -8.32 -5.80
CA LEU A 22 19.34 -7.47 -6.67
C LEU A 22 20.21 -6.52 -7.51
N THR A 23 21.32 -6.02 -6.98
CA THR A 23 22.26 -5.20 -7.72
C THR A 23 22.94 -5.99 -8.83
N GLU A 24 23.30 -7.25 -8.58
CA GLU A 24 23.83 -8.15 -9.58
C GLU A 24 22.79 -8.54 -10.64
N LEU A 25 21.54 -8.74 -10.23
CA LEU A 25 20.43 -9.07 -11.14
C LEU A 25 20.03 -7.91 -12.06
N TYR A 26 20.21 -6.67 -11.60
CA TYR A 26 19.86 -5.45 -12.34
C TYR A 26 21.09 -4.56 -12.54
N PRO A 27 22.09 -4.98 -13.34
CA PRO A 27 23.28 -4.18 -13.59
C PRO A 27 22.93 -2.81 -14.21
N GLY A 28 23.61 -1.77 -13.76
CA GLY A 28 23.33 -0.39 -14.21
C GLY A 28 22.07 0.26 -13.60
N ASN A 29 21.39 -0.42 -12.67
CA ASN A 29 20.26 0.17 -11.93
C ASN A 29 20.66 0.51 -10.49
N LEU A 30 20.14 1.62 -10.00
CA LEU A 30 20.19 1.94 -8.57
C LEU A 30 19.12 1.14 -7.83
N VAL A 31 19.51 0.30 -6.87
CA VAL A 31 18.54 -0.43 -6.05
C VAL A 31 18.07 0.46 -4.91
N LEU A 32 16.84 0.96 -5.01
CA LEU A 32 16.21 1.79 -3.99
C LEU A 32 15.39 0.94 -3.02
N SER A 33 15.53 1.23 -1.74
CA SER A 33 14.80 0.55 -0.68
C SER A 33 13.98 1.55 0.14
N PHE A 34 12.67 1.31 0.24
CA PHE A 34 11.73 2.15 0.95
C PHE A 34 11.23 1.43 2.20
N ASN A 35 11.62 1.95 3.35
CA ASN A 35 11.18 1.43 4.64
C ASN A 35 9.70 1.74 4.86
N SER A 36 8.90 0.72 5.13
CA SER A 36 7.47 0.83 5.35
C SER A 36 7.11 1.67 6.58
N GLY A 37 7.92 1.63 7.64
CA GLY A 37 7.69 2.44 8.83
C GLY A 37 7.83 3.94 8.56
N VAL A 38 8.88 4.35 7.82
CA VAL A 38 9.07 5.74 7.40
C VAL A 38 7.95 6.19 6.47
N MET A 39 7.58 5.35 5.51
CA MET A 39 6.48 5.61 4.58
C MET A 39 5.15 5.76 5.32
N HIS A 40 4.89 4.91 6.30
CA HIS A 40 3.72 4.96 7.16
C HIS A 40 3.61 6.32 7.91
N HIS A 41 4.68 6.78 8.55
CA HIS A 41 4.71 8.09 9.22
C HIS A 41 4.41 9.24 8.25
N LYS A 42 4.99 9.22 7.06
CA LYS A 42 4.70 10.23 6.02
C LYS A 42 3.23 10.23 5.63
N ILE A 43 2.64 9.05 5.40
CA ILE A 43 1.21 8.93 5.05
C ILE A 43 0.32 9.46 6.16
N ILE A 44 0.59 9.10 7.43
CA ILE A 44 -0.17 9.63 8.57
C ILE A 44 -0.11 11.14 8.60
N ASN A 45 1.07 11.74 8.47
CA ASN A 45 1.24 13.18 8.47
C ASN A 45 0.48 13.86 7.31
N MET A 46 0.45 13.26 6.12
CA MET A 46 -0.30 13.77 4.98
C MET A 46 -1.81 13.71 5.25
N VAL A 47 -2.32 12.58 5.69
CA VAL A 47 -3.75 12.39 5.98
C VAL A 47 -4.22 13.32 7.10
N THR A 48 -3.45 13.44 8.19
CA THR A 48 -3.83 14.30 9.32
C THR A 48 -3.75 15.79 8.98
N ARG A 49 -2.73 16.20 8.19
CA ARG A 49 -2.64 17.55 7.64
C ARG A 49 -3.87 17.89 6.79
N ASP A 50 -4.23 17.03 5.86
CA ASP A 50 -5.37 17.24 4.96
C ASP A 50 -6.70 17.21 5.72
N ASN A 51 -6.76 16.46 6.81
CA ASN A 51 -7.91 16.40 7.72
C ASN A 51 -7.93 17.55 8.75
N GLY A 52 -6.90 18.41 8.79
CA GLY A 52 -6.82 19.55 9.71
C GLY A 52 -6.70 19.15 11.18
N VAL A 53 -6.08 17.99 11.47
CA VAL A 53 -5.96 17.44 12.82
C VAL A 53 -4.50 17.14 13.18
N PRO A 54 -4.13 17.09 14.47
CA PRO A 54 -2.80 16.68 14.91
C PRO A 54 -2.47 15.23 14.51
N SER A 55 -1.21 14.97 14.14
CA SER A 55 -0.70 13.62 13.86
C SER A 55 -0.48 12.77 15.11
N GLU A 56 -0.45 13.38 16.27
CA GLU A 56 -0.38 12.73 17.56
C GLU A 56 -1.78 12.55 18.15
N PRO A 57 -2.06 11.45 18.88
CA PRO A 57 -3.31 11.26 19.57
C PRO A 57 -3.56 12.38 20.60
N THR A 58 -4.73 13.00 20.57
CA THR A 58 -5.13 14.05 21.50
C THR A 58 -6.16 13.57 22.50
N LYS A 59 -6.18 14.14 23.72
CA LYS A 59 -7.18 13.84 24.75
C LYS A 59 -8.59 14.27 24.33
N VAL A 60 -8.68 15.39 23.63
CA VAL A 60 -9.95 15.90 23.08
C VAL A 60 -10.13 15.33 21.68
N ARG A 61 -11.20 14.57 21.48
CA ARG A 61 -11.50 13.95 20.18
C ARG A 61 -12.03 15.00 19.20
N ASN A 62 -11.15 15.54 18.39
CA ASN A 62 -11.53 16.25 17.16
C ASN A 62 -11.20 15.33 15.97
N LEU A 63 -12.22 14.71 15.39
CA LEU A 63 -12.02 13.69 14.35
C LEU A 63 -11.92 14.27 12.95
N GLY A 64 -11.78 15.55 12.77
CA GLY A 64 -11.71 16.21 11.46
C GLY A 64 -12.88 15.86 10.52
N PRO A 65 -13.00 16.52 9.37
CA PRO A 65 -14.10 16.31 8.43
C PRO A 65 -13.98 15.05 7.59
N TYR A 66 -12.76 14.63 7.26
CA TYR A 66 -12.51 13.49 6.38
C TYR A 66 -12.44 12.15 7.11
N MET A 67 -12.65 11.09 6.35
CA MET A 67 -12.45 9.71 6.77
C MET A 67 -11.25 9.12 6.02
N CYS A 68 -10.32 8.48 6.74
CA CYS A 68 -9.23 7.73 6.14
C CYS A 68 -9.69 6.31 5.80
N VAL A 69 -9.52 5.91 4.55
CA VAL A 69 -9.90 4.58 4.07
C VAL A 69 -8.70 3.88 3.43
N PRO A 70 -7.89 3.16 4.23
CA PRO A 70 -6.86 2.29 3.69
C PRO A 70 -7.48 1.14 2.90
N PHE A 71 -6.92 0.84 1.72
CA PHE A 71 -7.29 -0.33 0.91
C PHE A 71 -6.06 -1.14 0.46
N GLY A 72 -4.85 -0.64 0.80
CA GLY A 72 -3.58 -1.35 0.71
C GLY A 72 -3.17 -2.02 2.01
N LYS A 73 -1.90 -2.41 2.08
CA LYS A 73 -1.33 -3.06 3.26
C LYS A 73 -0.74 -2.06 4.27
N ILE A 74 -0.39 -0.83 3.82
CA ILE A 74 0.44 0.12 4.59
C ILE A 74 -0.19 0.58 5.93
N LEU A 75 -1.51 0.72 5.98
CA LEU A 75 -2.25 1.08 7.19
C LEU A 75 -3.21 -0.01 7.65
N ARG A 76 -3.02 -1.26 7.21
CA ARG A 76 -3.91 -2.36 7.57
C ARG A 76 -3.90 -2.61 9.08
N GLY A 77 -5.08 -2.56 9.70
CA GLY A 77 -5.23 -2.78 11.14
C GLY A 77 -4.79 -1.60 12.02
N MET A 78 -4.45 -0.46 11.43
CA MET A 78 -4.01 0.73 12.14
C MET A 78 -5.04 1.86 11.99
N ALA A 79 -5.19 2.66 13.05
CA ALA A 79 -6.01 3.87 13.02
C ALA A 79 -5.11 5.09 12.84
N VAL A 80 -5.53 6.02 11.98
CA VAL A 80 -4.87 7.32 11.86
C VAL A 80 -5.33 8.21 13.04
N PRO A 81 -4.40 8.86 13.77
CA PRO A 81 -4.74 9.71 14.88
C PRO A 81 -5.78 10.78 14.51
N ASN A 82 -6.70 11.04 15.42
CA ASN A 82 -7.73 12.08 15.29
C ASN A 82 -8.55 12.03 13.98
N THR A 83 -8.62 10.85 13.35
CA THR A 83 -9.28 10.64 12.07
C THR A 83 -10.12 9.39 12.10
N VAL A 84 -11.36 9.45 11.60
CA VAL A 84 -12.18 8.25 11.41
C VAL A 84 -11.49 7.36 10.40
N THR A 85 -11.09 6.15 10.81
CA THR A 85 -10.37 5.21 9.95
C THR A 85 -11.16 3.91 9.80
N LYS A 86 -11.37 3.49 8.56
CA LYS A 86 -12.01 2.20 8.24
C LYS A 86 -11.36 1.57 7.02
N THR A 87 -10.70 0.44 7.19
CA THR A 87 -10.00 -0.26 6.12
C THR A 87 -10.98 -1.03 5.23
N ILE A 88 -10.73 -1.01 3.91
CA ILE A 88 -11.26 -1.99 2.96
C ILE A 88 -10.26 -3.14 2.90
N HIS A 89 -10.68 -4.30 3.35
CA HIS A 89 -9.83 -5.48 3.40
C HIS A 89 -9.86 -6.18 2.05
N THR A 90 -8.85 -5.87 1.24
CA THR A 90 -8.64 -6.50 -0.07
C THR A 90 -7.35 -7.28 -0.10
N GLU A 91 -7.31 -8.29 -0.95
CA GLU A 91 -6.12 -9.08 -1.24
C GLU A 91 -5.94 -9.20 -2.75
N LYS A 92 -4.68 -9.25 -3.18
CA LYS A 92 -4.32 -9.61 -4.53
C LYS A 92 -4.05 -11.10 -4.57
N ARG A 93 -4.82 -11.84 -5.37
CA ARG A 93 -4.65 -13.28 -5.56
C ARG A 93 -4.29 -13.60 -6.99
N PHE A 94 -3.18 -14.29 -7.17
CA PHE A 94 -2.79 -14.79 -8.49
C PHE A 94 -3.64 -15.97 -8.89
N ASN A 95 -3.91 -16.06 -10.20
CA ASN A 95 -4.46 -17.27 -10.78
C ASN A 95 -3.47 -18.44 -10.60
N PRO A 96 -3.95 -19.70 -10.61
CA PRO A 96 -3.07 -20.87 -10.47
C PRO A 96 -1.94 -20.96 -11.51
N ASP A 97 -2.18 -20.43 -12.71
CA ASP A 97 -1.20 -20.36 -13.82
C ASP A 97 -0.21 -19.18 -13.68
N LEU A 98 -0.36 -18.34 -12.66
CA LEU A 98 0.42 -17.13 -12.39
C LEU A 98 0.41 -16.07 -13.51
N ARG A 99 -0.43 -16.22 -14.54
CA ARG A 99 -0.52 -15.28 -15.68
C ARG A 99 -1.43 -14.09 -15.44
N GLY A 100 -2.19 -14.09 -14.35
CA GLY A 100 -3.07 -13.00 -13.98
C GLY A 100 -3.36 -13.01 -12.49
N PHE A 101 -4.07 -11.99 -12.05
CA PHE A 101 -4.51 -11.88 -10.67
C PHE A 101 -5.87 -11.16 -10.60
N ARG A 102 -6.54 -11.34 -9.47
CA ARG A 102 -7.77 -10.61 -9.12
C ARG A 102 -7.57 -9.88 -7.81
N ILE A 103 -8.33 -8.83 -7.62
CA ILE A 103 -8.47 -8.17 -6.32
C ILE A 103 -9.77 -8.70 -5.73
N GLU A 104 -9.65 -9.40 -4.62
CA GLU A 104 -10.76 -10.03 -3.92
C GLU A 104 -10.81 -9.49 -2.46
N GLU A 105 -11.88 -9.75 -1.75
CA GLU A 105 -11.89 -9.51 -0.30
C GLU A 105 -10.89 -10.41 0.40
N TYR A 106 -10.32 -9.90 1.48
CA TYR A 106 -9.45 -10.71 2.34
C TYR A 106 -10.29 -11.80 3.03
N PRO A 107 -9.77 -13.03 3.19
CA PRO A 107 -10.50 -14.12 3.84
C PRO A 107 -11.17 -13.69 5.15
N TYR A 108 -12.37 -14.19 5.38
CA TYR A 108 -13.22 -13.88 6.55
C TYR A 108 -13.76 -12.45 6.65
N TYR A 109 -13.50 -11.60 5.64
CA TYR A 109 -14.16 -10.30 5.55
C TYR A 109 -15.37 -10.36 4.61
N SER A 110 -16.32 -9.47 4.85
CA SER A 110 -17.50 -9.36 3.99
C SER A 110 -17.11 -8.92 2.57
N PRO A 111 -17.92 -9.22 1.56
CA PRO A 111 -17.69 -8.79 0.17
C PRO A 111 -17.34 -7.29 0.10
N ILE A 112 -16.46 -6.93 -0.83
CA ILE A 112 -15.95 -5.56 -0.99
C ILE A 112 -17.10 -4.54 -1.08
N GLU A 113 -18.19 -4.88 -1.77
CA GLU A 113 -19.36 -3.99 -1.88
C GLU A 113 -19.99 -3.69 -0.50
N ASN A 114 -20.09 -4.68 0.38
CA ASN A 114 -20.64 -4.48 1.73
C ASN A 114 -19.69 -3.64 2.60
N GLN A 115 -18.39 -3.83 2.44
CA GLN A 115 -17.40 -2.99 3.12
C GLN A 115 -17.52 -1.53 2.68
N ILE A 116 -17.72 -1.28 1.38
CA ILE A 116 -17.90 0.07 0.81
C ILE A 116 -19.24 0.68 1.27
N ARG A 117 -20.32 -0.07 1.35
CA ARG A 117 -21.59 0.41 1.92
C ARG A 117 -21.41 0.84 3.38
N THR A 118 -20.63 0.12 4.16
CA THR A 118 -20.29 0.50 5.53
C THR A 118 -19.52 1.83 5.55
N ILE A 119 -18.56 2.06 4.64
CA ILE A 119 -17.86 3.33 4.53
C ILE A 119 -18.83 4.45 4.19
N LYS A 120 -19.73 4.23 3.24
CA LYS A 120 -20.75 5.21 2.84
C LYS A 120 -21.63 5.65 4.02
N SER A 121 -21.95 4.73 4.95
CA SER A 121 -22.84 5.02 6.11
C SER A 121 -22.24 6.04 7.09
N PHE A 122 -20.92 6.28 7.07
CA PHE A 122 -20.30 7.35 7.87
C PHE A 122 -20.60 8.74 7.33
N ALA A 123 -21.11 8.88 6.11
CA ALA A 123 -21.50 10.15 5.48
C ALA A 123 -20.36 11.20 5.47
N ARG A 124 -19.11 10.77 5.33
CA ARG A 124 -17.91 11.61 5.30
C ARG A 124 -17.22 11.55 3.95
N PRO A 125 -16.60 12.64 3.48
CA PRO A 125 -15.68 12.56 2.36
C PRO A 125 -14.46 11.70 2.75
N VAL A 126 -13.94 10.95 1.77
CA VAL A 126 -12.96 9.89 1.97
C VAL A 126 -11.60 10.28 1.40
N ILE A 127 -10.54 10.08 2.19
CA ILE A 127 -9.17 10.01 1.72
C ILE A 127 -8.82 8.53 1.59
N LEU A 128 -8.66 8.05 0.35
CA LEU A 128 -8.22 6.68 0.08
C LEU A 128 -6.71 6.55 0.28
N VAL A 129 -6.25 5.44 0.90
CA VAL A 129 -4.82 5.21 1.15
C VAL A 129 -4.37 3.86 0.60
N ASP A 130 -3.27 3.86 -0.18
CA ASP A 130 -2.63 2.64 -0.71
C ASP A 130 -1.11 2.66 -0.52
N ASP A 131 -0.48 1.51 -0.66
CA ASP A 131 0.98 1.33 -0.57
C ASP A 131 1.68 1.94 -1.77
N LEU A 132 1.17 1.64 -2.97
CA LEU A 132 1.80 1.98 -4.24
C LEU A 132 0.76 2.15 -5.35
N LEU A 133 0.89 3.22 -6.13
CA LEU A 133 0.10 3.46 -7.33
C LEU A 133 0.98 3.51 -8.57
N HIS A 134 0.86 2.49 -9.43
CA HIS A 134 1.57 2.41 -10.71
C HIS A 134 0.60 2.22 -11.88
N LYS A 135 0.03 1.03 -12.03
CA LYS A 135 -0.92 0.70 -13.11
C LYS A 135 -2.39 0.84 -12.68
N GLY A 136 -2.63 1.17 -11.42
CA GLY A 136 -3.97 1.42 -10.89
C GLY A 136 -4.90 0.20 -10.85
N TYR A 137 -4.38 -1.02 -10.89
CA TYR A 137 -5.23 -2.23 -10.93
C TYR A 137 -6.23 -2.29 -9.78
N ARG A 138 -5.78 -2.01 -8.55
CA ARG A 138 -6.66 -2.03 -7.38
C ARG A 138 -7.73 -0.94 -7.44
N MET A 139 -7.36 0.26 -7.90
CA MET A 139 -8.33 1.33 -8.14
C MET A 139 -9.32 1.00 -9.24
N LYS A 140 -8.89 0.32 -10.30
CA LYS A 140 -9.76 -0.12 -11.40
C LYS A 140 -10.89 -1.02 -10.89
N GLU A 141 -10.61 -1.90 -9.94
CA GLU A 141 -11.63 -2.79 -9.34
C GLU A 141 -12.52 -2.05 -8.33
N LEU A 142 -11.95 -1.14 -7.53
CA LEU A 142 -12.70 -0.45 -6.49
C LEU A 142 -13.55 0.71 -7.02
N ASP A 143 -13.08 1.44 -8.01
CA ASP A 143 -13.69 2.68 -8.49
C ASP A 143 -15.15 2.52 -8.95
N PRO A 144 -15.51 1.48 -9.72
CA PRO A 144 -16.90 1.24 -10.09
C PRO A 144 -17.82 1.03 -8.87
N ILE A 145 -17.33 0.32 -7.84
CA ILE A 145 -18.10 0.03 -6.64
C ILE A 145 -18.25 1.29 -5.77
N LEU A 146 -17.19 2.09 -5.65
CA LEU A 146 -17.22 3.39 -4.96
C LEU A 146 -18.22 4.35 -5.62
N LYS A 147 -18.19 4.44 -6.95
CA LYS A 147 -19.14 5.26 -7.73
C LYS A 147 -20.59 4.78 -7.60
N LYS A 148 -20.82 3.48 -7.76
CA LYS A 148 -22.15 2.85 -7.60
C LYS A 148 -22.76 3.17 -6.22
N ASN A 149 -21.94 3.15 -5.17
CA ASN A 149 -22.38 3.44 -3.80
C ASN A 149 -22.28 4.94 -3.45
N GLN A 150 -21.97 5.81 -4.42
CA GLN A 150 -21.89 7.27 -4.24
C GLN A 150 -20.96 7.67 -3.08
N VAL A 151 -19.83 7.00 -2.94
CA VAL A 151 -18.81 7.38 -1.96
C VAL A 151 -18.07 8.62 -2.47
N ASN A 152 -18.08 9.67 -1.67
CA ASN A 152 -17.36 10.91 -2.00
C ASN A 152 -15.87 10.74 -1.72
N VAL A 153 -15.08 10.37 -2.75
CA VAL A 153 -13.62 10.26 -2.67
C VAL A 153 -13.02 11.63 -2.95
N SER A 154 -12.44 12.27 -1.92
CA SER A 154 -11.80 13.58 -2.01
C SER A 154 -10.44 13.48 -2.71
N LYS A 155 -9.59 12.56 -2.25
CA LYS A 155 -8.26 12.33 -2.84
C LYS A 155 -7.70 10.94 -2.54
N LEU A 156 -6.60 10.59 -3.21
CA LEU A 156 -5.76 9.47 -2.87
C LEU A 156 -4.48 9.94 -2.18
N VAL A 157 -4.02 9.17 -1.19
CA VAL A 157 -2.69 9.30 -0.57
C VAL A 157 -1.99 7.97 -0.69
N VAL A 158 -0.81 7.94 -1.28
CA VAL A 158 -0.09 6.68 -1.54
C VAL A 158 1.33 6.72 -1.01
N GLY A 159 1.86 5.57 -0.63
CA GLY A 159 3.24 5.44 -0.19
C GLY A 159 4.20 5.78 -1.32
N LEU A 160 4.03 5.15 -2.47
CA LEU A 160 4.85 5.34 -3.66
C LEU A 160 3.98 5.58 -4.90
N LEU A 161 4.28 6.66 -5.63
CA LEU A 161 3.58 7.04 -6.84
C LEU A 161 4.54 6.99 -8.03
N SER A 162 4.15 6.31 -9.11
CA SER A 162 4.87 6.38 -10.39
C SER A 162 4.34 7.49 -11.29
N GLY A 163 5.13 7.90 -12.29
CA GLY A 163 4.68 8.82 -13.34
C GLY A 163 3.40 8.30 -14.01
N ARG A 164 3.39 7.03 -14.41
CA ARG A 164 2.19 6.40 -15.00
C ARG A 164 0.98 6.42 -14.05
N GLY A 165 1.19 6.21 -12.75
CA GLY A 165 0.12 6.30 -11.77
C GLY A 165 -0.42 7.71 -11.63
N LYS A 166 0.46 8.72 -11.67
CA LYS A 166 0.09 10.14 -11.65
C LYS A 166 -0.76 10.51 -12.87
N ASP A 167 -0.29 10.14 -14.07
CA ASP A 167 -1.02 10.39 -15.32
C ASP A 167 -2.42 9.76 -15.30
N LEU A 168 -2.53 8.52 -14.81
CA LEU A 168 -3.81 7.85 -14.66
C LEU A 168 -4.77 8.61 -13.76
N MET A 169 -4.31 9.12 -12.62
CA MET A 169 -5.14 9.91 -11.71
C MET A 169 -5.54 11.25 -12.33
N THR A 170 -4.64 11.90 -13.04
CA THR A 170 -4.92 13.15 -13.77
C THR A 170 -6.02 12.93 -14.81
N ILE A 171 -5.93 11.87 -15.62
CA ILE A 171 -6.96 11.51 -16.63
C ILE A 171 -8.32 11.24 -15.96
N GLN A 172 -8.31 10.64 -14.77
CA GLN A 172 -9.54 10.35 -14.02
C GLN A 172 -10.08 11.56 -13.23
N GLY A 173 -9.41 12.72 -13.30
CA GLY A 173 -9.77 13.93 -12.55
C GLY A 173 -9.65 13.73 -11.03
N ARG A 174 -8.73 12.88 -10.57
CA ARG A 174 -8.51 12.57 -9.16
C ARG A 174 -7.24 13.20 -8.64
N GLU A 175 -7.35 13.86 -7.51
CA GLU A 175 -6.18 14.35 -6.77
C GLU A 175 -5.44 13.17 -6.13
N VAL A 176 -4.10 13.17 -6.24
CA VAL A 176 -3.23 12.18 -5.62
C VAL A 176 -1.99 12.83 -5.01
N ASP A 177 -1.71 12.47 -3.76
CA ASP A 177 -0.48 12.79 -3.05
C ASP A 177 0.32 11.53 -2.76
N SER A 178 1.65 11.66 -2.57
CA SER A 178 2.50 10.51 -2.29
C SER A 178 3.62 10.83 -1.32
N ALA A 179 4.00 9.84 -0.49
CA ALA A 179 5.18 9.95 0.35
C ALA A 179 6.48 9.97 -0.47
N TYR A 180 6.47 9.27 -1.61
CA TYR A 180 7.58 9.22 -2.58
C TYR A 180 7.05 9.20 -4.01
N PHE A 181 7.66 10.00 -4.87
CA PHE A 181 7.39 10.01 -6.30
C PHE A 181 8.57 9.44 -7.07
N VAL A 182 8.32 8.39 -7.86
CA VAL A 182 9.33 7.71 -8.70
C VAL A 182 8.83 7.71 -10.15
N PRO A 183 9.18 8.72 -10.95
CA PRO A 183 8.61 8.92 -12.29
C PRO A 183 8.72 7.69 -13.19
N ASN A 184 9.91 7.11 -13.29
CA ASN A 184 10.26 6.00 -14.18
C ASN A 184 10.18 4.63 -13.49
N LEU A 185 9.25 4.46 -12.55
CA LEU A 185 9.03 3.16 -11.91
C LEU A 185 8.63 2.11 -12.95
N ARG A 186 9.46 1.10 -13.13
CA ARG A 186 9.22 -0.02 -14.06
C ARG A 186 8.80 -1.29 -13.34
N SER A 187 9.53 -1.64 -12.30
CA SER A 187 9.32 -2.83 -11.49
C SER A 187 9.60 -2.55 -10.03
N TRP A 188 9.01 -3.35 -9.17
CA TRP A 188 9.24 -3.29 -7.72
C TRP A 188 8.98 -4.65 -7.11
N PHE A 189 9.53 -4.85 -5.94
CA PHE A 189 9.33 -6.04 -5.11
C PHE A 189 8.82 -5.61 -3.75
N VAL A 190 7.88 -6.34 -3.21
CA VAL A 190 7.60 -6.29 -1.79
C VAL A 190 8.64 -7.20 -1.11
N GLU A 191 9.36 -6.69 -0.13
CA GLU A 191 10.48 -7.43 0.49
C GLU A 191 10.07 -8.84 0.93
N SER A 192 8.93 -8.97 1.57
CA SER A 192 8.42 -10.27 2.02
C SER A 192 8.16 -11.26 0.89
N SER A 193 7.91 -10.79 -0.33
CA SER A 193 7.69 -11.67 -1.49
C SER A 193 8.97 -12.29 -2.01
N LEU A 194 10.13 -11.78 -1.59
CA LEU A 194 11.46 -12.29 -1.98
C LEU A 194 11.98 -13.36 -1.02
N TYR A 195 11.35 -13.53 0.13
CA TYR A 195 11.73 -14.57 1.09
C TYR A 195 10.78 -15.77 0.95
N PRO A 196 11.29 -16.95 0.64
CA PRO A 196 10.49 -18.19 0.65
C PRO A 196 9.86 -18.37 2.03
N PHE A 197 8.63 -18.79 2.08
CA PHE A 197 7.87 -19.15 3.30
C PHE A 197 7.43 -18.00 4.22
N ILE A 198 7.77 -16.73 3.96
CA ILE A 198 7.53 -15.63 4.91
C ILE A 198 6.38 -14.71 4.48
N GLY A 199 6.02 -14.67 3.24
CA GLY A 199 4.96 -13.77 2.81
C GLY A 199 4.90 -13.58 1.30
N GLY A 200 4.12 -12.61 0.88
CA GLY A 200 3.87 -12.30 -0.51
C GLY A 200 2.38 -12.22 -0.81
N ASP A 201 2.05 -12.12 -2.08
CA ASP A 201 0.67 -12.17 -2.54
C ASP A 201 0.22 -13.65 -2.63
N GLY A 202 -0.98 -13.95 -2.12
CA GLY A 202 -1.52 -15.29 -2.12
C GLY A 202 -1.87 -15.78 -3.53
N VAL A 203 -1.74 -17.10 -3.73
CA VAL A 203 -2.27 -17.81 -4.91
C VAL A 203 -3.62 -18.39 -4.54
N LYS A 204 -4.62 -18.21 -5.41
CA LYS A 204 -5.95 -18.82 -5.18
C LYS A 204 -5.80 -20.34 -5.23
N ARG A 205 -6.11 -21.01 -4.11
CA ARG A 205 -6.15 -22.46 -3.98
C ARG A 205 -7.59 -22.87 -3.65
N GLU A 206 -7.94 -24.11 -3.94
CA GLU A 206 -9.25 -24.67 -3.57
C GLU A 206 -9.42 -24.79 -2.03
N GLN A 207 -8.32 -24.90 -1.30
CA GLN A 207 -8.29 -24.85 0.16
C GLN A 207 -7.51 -23.62 0.63
N ASP A 208 -8.22 -22.65 1.22
CA ASP A 208 -7.61 -21.46 1.81
C ASP A 208 -6.82 -21.82 3.07
N THR A 209 -5.50 -21.80 2.96
CA THR A 209 -4.61 -21.86 4.12
C THR A 209 -4.31 -20.44 4.59
N GLU A 210 -4.66 -20.12 5.83
CA GLU A 210 -4.36 -18.85 6.46
C GLU A 210 -2.85 -18.57 6.51
N SER A 211 -2.43 -17.40 6.02
CA SER A 211 -1.17 -16.81 6.40
C SER A 211 -1.43 -15.76 7.48
N SER A 212 -1.23 -16.11 8.73
CA SER A 212 -1.45 -15.21 9.87
C SER A 212 -0.30 -14.25 10.16
N LEU A 213 0.80 -14.32 9.41
CA LEU A 213 1.98 -13.51 9.64
C LEU A 213 1.92 -12.21 8.83
N GLN A 214 1.98 -11.10 9.55
CA GLN A 214 2.15 -9.79 8.94
C GLN A 214 3.58 -9.66 8.41
N ALA A 215 3.73 -9.94 7.12
CA ALA A 215 5.00 -9.86 6.44
C ALA A 215 5.45 -8.41 6.24
N SER A 216 6.77 -8.16 6.13
CA SER A 216 7.31 -6.85 5.78
C SER A 216 6.73 -6.35 4.46
N ILE A 217 6.29 -5.10 4.44
CA ILE A 217 5.82 -4.41 3.23
C ILE A 217 6.82 -3.37 2.72
N ASN A 218 8.09 -3.46 3.13
CA ASN A 218 9.16 -2.66 2.54
C ASN A 218 9.18 -2.86 1.03
N LEU A 219 9.32 -1.77 0.30
CA LEU A 219 9.39 -1.79 -1.16
C LEU A 219 10.84 -1.66 -1.62
N ILE A 220 11.26 -2.55 -2.50
CA ILE A 220 12.58 -2.52 -3.13
C ILE A 220 12.36 -2.41 -4.63
N LEU A 221 13.06 -1.49 -5.28
CA LEU A 221 12.93 -1.30 -6.71
C LEU A 221 14.27 -1.00 -7.39
N PRO A 222 14.58 -1.66 -8.51
CA PRO A 222 15.65 -1.26 -9.40
C PRO A 222 15.20 -0.02 -10.18
N TYR A 223 15.99 1.04 -10.12
CA TYR A 223 15.72 2.32 -10.76
C TYR A 223 16.78 2.65 -11.79
N ALA A 224 16.39 2.80 -13.03
CA ALA A 224 17.24 3.32 -14.10
C ALA A 224 16.78 4.73 -14.43
N ALA A 225 17.59 5.73 -14.08
CA ALA A 225 17.40 7.07 -14.60
C ALA A 225 17.98 7.14 -16.03
N PRO A 226 17.35 7.85 -16.96
CA PRO A 226 17.89 8.04 -18.30
C PRO A 226 19.30 8.63 -18.30
N SER A 227 19.62 9.49 -17.32
CA SER A 227 20.94 10.12 -17.15
C SER A 227 22.06 9.19 -16.67
N PHE A 228 21.77 7.95 -16.31
CA PHE A 228 22.80 6.96 -15.98
C PHE A 228 23.19 6.06 -17.16
N LEU A 229 22.58 6.27 -18.33
CA LEU A 229 22.82 5.50 -19.54
C LEU A 229 23.60 6.30 -20.60
N GLU A 230 23.93 7.56 -20.33
CA GLU A 230 24.83 8.41 -21.09
C GLU A 230 26.22 8.44 -20.42
#